data_79cc3d1042442a3470e1c121fa466270
#
_entry.id   79cc3d1042442a3470e1c121fa466270
#
_cell.length_a   1.000
_cell.length_b   1.000
_cell.length_c   1.000
_cell.angle_alpha   90.00
_cell.angle_beta   90.00
_cell.angle_gamma   90.00
#
_symmetry.space_group_name_H-M   'P 1'
#
loop_
_entity.id
_entity.type
_entity.pdbx_description
1 polymer ?
#
loop_
_entity_poly.entity_id
_entity_poly.type
_entity_poly.pdbx_seq_one_letter_code
_entity_poly.pdbx_strand_id
1 'polypeptide(L)'
;MLIREYTESDLEALRSIHAAQGFDYMLPDPRNPLFVTKLVLSDVNGAPGFSPASSCAEATQIESTPRAGNCGILGAALLRLTAEAYLFLDPRAGTPRERWQWLLALHEAARRDAWQRGLEDVHAWLPPPIAKKFGRRLEHLGWRRDDSWTPYSVRLEAQ
;
A
#
# COMPACT_ATOMS: atom_id res chain seq x y z
N MET A 1 10.38 11.93 20.05
CA MET A 1 9.74 11.16 18.97
C MET A 1 8.76 10.19 19.58
N LEU A 2 7.54 10.11 19.03
CA LEU A 2 6.46 9.22 19.48
C LEU A 2 5.92 8.47 18.27
N ILE A 3 5.77 7.15 18.40
CA ILE A 3 5.05 6.32 17.42
C ILE A 3 3.64 6.13 17.96
N ARG A 4 2.64 6.43 17.14
CA ARG A 4 1.23 6.26 17.48
C ARG A 4 0.42 5.79 16.27
N GLU A 5 -0.80 5.40 16.49
CA GLU A 5 -1.73 5.11 15.40
C GLU A 5 -2.02 6.35 14.57
N TYR A 6 -2.23 6.13 13.28
CA TYR A 6 -2.68 7.13 12.31
C TYR A 6 -4.10 7.58 12.62
N THR A 7 -4.37 8.85 12.42
CA THR A 7 -5.71 9.43 12.43
C THR A 7 -5.97 10.21 11.13
N GLU A 8 -7.23 10.48 10.79
CA GLU A 8 -7.59 11.23 9.57
C GLU A 8 -6.92 12.62 9.50
N SER A 9 -6.65 13.24 10.65
CA SER A 9 -5.95 14.53 10.71
C SER A 9 -4.50 14.47 10.22
N ASP A 10 -3.91 13.28 10.13
CA ASP A 10 -2.53 13.10 9.67
C ASP A 10 -2.41 13.05 8.15
N LEU A 11 -3.53 12.87 7.44
CA LEU A 11 -3.53 12.62 6.00
C LEU A 11 -2.82 13.72 5.20
N GLU A 12 -3.04 14.99 5.56
CA GLU A 12 -2.43 16.11 4.83
C GLU A 12 -0.91 16.17 5.04
N ALA A 13 -0.44 15.82 6.23
CA ALA A 13 0.98 15.69 6.51
C ALA A 13 1.60 14.55 5.68
N LEU A 14 0.91 13.40 5.56
CA LEU A 14 1.38 12.29 4.73
C LEU A 14 1.43 12.65 3.25
N ARG A 15 0.46 13.39 2.74
CA ARG A 15 0.47 13.91 1.36
C ARG A 15 1.68 14.80 1.10
N SER A 16 1.97 15.70 2.03
CA SER A 16 3.13 16.59 1.93
C SER A 16 4.45 15.82 1.94
N ILE A 17 4.57 14.80 2.82
CA ILE A 17 5.75 13.93 2.88
C ILE A 17 5.91 13.15 1.58
N HIS A 18 4.84 12.52 1.08
CA HIS A 18 4.83 11.76 -0.16
C HIS A 18 5.24 12.63 -1.36
N ALA A 19 4.67 13.82 -1.48
CA ALA A 19 5.02 14.78 -2.51
C ALA A 19 6.50 15.21 -2.44
N ALA A 20 7.03 15.39 -1.23
CA ALA A 20 8.43 15.75 -1.02
C ALA A 20 9.42 14.60 -1.36
N GLN A 21 8.98 13.35 -1.28
CA GLN A 21 9.77 12.17 -1.66
C GLN A 21 9.90 12.01 -3.19
N GLY A 22 8.99 12.63 -3.96
CA GLY A 22 9.05 12.60 -5.42
C GLY A 22 8.77 11.23 -6.05
N PHE A 23 8.04 10.36 -5.37
CA PHE A 23 7.63 9.08 -5.93
C PHE A 23 6.63 9.27 -7.08
N ASP A 24 6.72 8.42 -8.09
CA ASP A 24 5.87 8.44 -9.29
C ASP A 24 4.54 7.67 -9.12
N TYR A 25 4.31 7.06 -7.96
CA TYR A 25 3.05 6.40 -7.63
C TYR A 25 2.17 7.28 -6.72
N MET A 26 0.87 7.07 -6.77
CA MET A 26 -0.07 7.80 -5.91
C MET A 26 0.04 7.32 -4.46
N LEU A 27 -0.12 8.27 -3.51
CA LEU A 27 -0.28 7.91 -2.11
C LEU A 27 -1.51 7.00 -1.96
N PRO A 28 -1.36 5.79 -1.44
CA PRO A 28 -2.50 4.91 -1.21
C PRO A 28 -3.45 5.51 -0.17
N ASP A 29 -4.75 5.24 -0.30
CA ASP A 29 -5.75 5.73 0.64
C ASP A 29 -5.64 4.97 1.99
N PRO A 30 -5.21 5.60 3.09
CA PRO A 30 -5.09 4.92 4.37
C PRO A 30 -6.43 4.47 4.96
N ARG A 31 -7.58 4.94 4.42
CA ARG A 31 -8.92 4.53 4.84
C ARG A 31 -9.28 3.16 4.31
N ASN A 32 -8.58 2.66 3.28
CA ASN A 32 -8.83 1.33 2.77
C ASN A 32 -8.69 0.29 3.91
N PRO A 33 -9.71 -0.55 4.15
CA PRO A 33 -9.73 -1.52 5.25
C PRO A 33 -8.64 -2.59 5.15
N LEU A 34 -8.02 -2.74 3.99
CA LEU A 34 -6.90 -3.65 3.81
C LEU A 34 -5.61 -3.16 4.50
N PHE A 35 -5.53 -1.89 4.89
CA PHE A 35 -4.42 -1.43 5.73
C PHE A 35 -4.62 -1.90 7.17
N VAL A 36 -3.89 -2.93 7.57
CA VAL A 36 -3.95 -3.56 8.90
C VAL A 36 -3.03 -2.89 9.92
N THR A 37 -2.02 -2.18 9.45
CA THR A 37 -1.13 -1.38 10.31
C THR A 37 -1.05 0.03 9.74
N LYS A 38 -1.28 1.02 10.59
CA LYS A 38 -1.23 2.44 10.24
C LYS A 38 -0.57 3.17 11.40
N LEU A 39 0.73 3.41 11.28
CA LEU A 39 1.52 4.07 12.32
C LEU A 39 2.11 5.37 11.80
N VAL A 40 2.16 6.37 12.63
CA VAL A 40 2.85 7.64 12.37
C VAL A 40 3.91 7.90 13.42
N LEU A 41 5.01 8.47 12.97
CA LEU A 41 6.09 8.98 13.82
C LEU A 41 5.92 10.49 13.95
N SER A 42 5.74 10.98 15.16
CA SER A 42 5.61 12.41 15.44
C SER A 42 6.71 12.93 16.34
N ASP A 43 7.00 14.22 16.22
CA ASP A 43 7.83 14.91 17.20
C ASP A 43 6.99 15.21 18.44
N VAL A 44 7.49 14.87 19.62
CA VAL A 44 6.84 15.18 20.92
C VAL A 44 6.78 16.69 21.20
N ASN A 45 7.62 17.48 20.54
CA ASN A 45 7.64 18.93 20.70
C ASN A 45 6.60 19.66 19.81
N GLY A 46 5.90 18.94 18.95
CA GLY A 46 4.86 19.46 18.03
C GLY A 46 3.43 19.31 18.53
N ALA A 47 3.20 19.11 19.82
CA ALA A 47 1.86 19.24 20.37
C ALA A 47 1.33 20.66 20.07
N PRO A 48 0.07 20.84 19.57
CA PRO A 48 -0.50 22.17 19.39
C PRO A 48 -0.50 22.84 20.76
N GLY A 49 0.46 23.76 20.94
CA GLY A 49 0.54 24.55 22.15
C GLY A 49 -0.77 25.33 22.32
N PHE A 50 -1.51 24.97 23.34
CA PHE A 50 -2.45 25.86 23.96
C PHE A 50 -1.62 27.03 24.50
N SER A 51 -1.48 28.09 23.70
CA SER A 51 -0.87 29.34 24.17
C SER A 51 -1.93 30.10 24.94
N PRO A 52 -1.79 30.27 26.27
CA PRO A 52 -2.58 31.27 26.95
C PRO A 52 -2.11 32.65 26.46
N ALA A 53 -3.07 33.46 26.05
CA ALA A 53 -2.85 34.83 25.64
C ALA A 53 -1.96 35.56 26.65
N SER A 54 -0.83 36.10 26.20
CA SER A 54 -0.11 37.16 26.89
C SER A 54 0.36 38.19 25.89
N SER A 55 -0.06 39.37 26.20
CA SER A 55 0.12 40.73 25.77
C SER A 55 1.49 41.12 25.20
N CYS A 56 1.45 41.87 24.10
CA CYS A 56 2.27 42.97 23.61
C CYS A 56 3.80 42.94 23.81
N ALA A 57 4.51 42.93 22.67
CA ALA A 57 5.51 43.96 22.33
C ALA A 57 6.03 43.78 20.89
N GLU A 58 6.15 44.88 20.17
CA GLU A 58 6.67 45.07 18.82
C GLU A 58 8.13 44.62 18.71
N ALA A 59 8.46 43.87 17.64
CA ALA A 59 9.78 43.94 17.00
C ALA A 59 9.74 43.30 15.59
N THR A 60 9.87 44.16 14.60
CA THR A 60 10.59 44.03 13.32
C THR A 60 10.49 42.71 12.53
N GLN A 61 9.81 42.82 11.40
CA GLN A 61 9.66 41.82 10.34
C GLN A 61 11.00 41.41 9.74
N ILE A 62 11.26 40.12 9.73
CA ILE A 62 11.97 39.43 8.67
C ILE A 62 10.99 38.39 8.13
N GLU A 63 10.52 38.59 6.90
CA GLU A 63 9.65 37.67 6.18
C GLU A 63 10.36 36.35 5.96
N SER A 64 10.18 35.40 6.86
CA SER A 64 10.32 34.00 6.59
C SER A 64 8.91 33.45 6.32
N THR A 65 8.65 33.15 5.06
CA THR A 65 7.45 32.46 4.57
C THR A 65 7.08 31.36 5.58
N PRO A 66 5.85 31.35 6.14
CA PRO A 66 5.43 30.25 6.99
C PRO A 66 5.34 29.00 6.10
N ARG A 67 6.27 28.08 6.26
CA ARG A 67 6.06 26.71 5.81
C ARG A 67 4.77 26.24 6.45
N ALA A 68 3.73 26.07 5.64
CA ALA A 68 2.44 25.53 6.03
C ALA A 68 2.69 24.30 6.93
N GLY A 69 2.30 24.41 8.19
CA GLY A 69 2.78 23.56 9.26
C GLY A 69 2.39 22.11 9.05
N ASN A 70 3.37 21.29 8.80
CA ASN A 70 3.33 19.87 9.11
C ASN A 70 3.40 19.76 10.63
N CYS A 71 2.26 19.60 11.28
CA CYS A 71 2.15 19.44 12.73
C CYS A 71 2.90 18.17 13.15
N GLY A 72 4.22 18.26 13.26
CA GLY A 72 5.04 17.28 13.96
C GLY A 72 5.11 15.86 13.40
N ILE A 73 4.51 15.53 12.23
CA ILE A 73 4.64 14.20 11.61
C ILE A 73 5.95 14.13 10.85
N LEU A 74 6.82 13.20 11.27
CA LEU A 74 8.13 12.95 10.69
C LEU A 74 8.13 11.81 9.67
N GLY A 75 7.15 10.90 9.77
CA GLY A 75 7.02 9.76 8.87
C GLY A 75 5.83 8.88 9.22
N ALA A 76 5.60 7.87 8.38
CA ALA A 76 4.57 6.86 8.60
C ALA A 76 5.00 5.49 8.11
N ALA A 77 4.41 4.45 8.69
CA ALA A 77 4.48 3.06 8.23
C ALA A 77 3.06 2.54 8.02
N LEU A 78 2.78 2.10 6.80
CA LEU A 78 1.49 1.54 6.40
C LEU A 78 1.71 0.12 5.88
N LEU A 79 1.02 -0.88 6.46
CA LEU A 79 1.06 -2.25 5.97
C LEU A 79 -0.30 -2.64 5.42
N ARG A 80 -0.32 -3.03 4.15
CA ARG A 80 -1.53 -3.46 3.44
C ARG A 80 -1.51 -4.97 3.23
N LEU A 81 -2.67 -5.60 3.42
CA LEU A 81 -2.87 -6.99 3.00
C LEU A 81 -2.92 -7.04 1.47
N THR A 82 -2.22 -8.00 0.90
CA THR A 82 -2.25 -8.33 -0.53
C THR A 82 -2.70 -9.77 -0.69
N ALA A 83 -3.32 -10.10 -1.82
CA ALA A 83 -3.74 -11.46 -2.12
C ALA A 83 -2.70 -12.16 -3.00
N GLU A 84 -2.41 -13.41 -2.67
CA GLU A 84 -1.64 -14.30 -3.52
C GLU A 84 -2.55 -15.33 -4.20
N ALA A 85 -2.35 -15.54 -5.49
CA ALA A 85 -3.12 -16.51 -6.26
C ALA A 85 -2.37 -17.84 -6.34
N TYR A 86 -3.07 -18.90 -5.96
CA TYR A 86 -2.65 -20.28 -6.13
C TYR A 86 -3.65 -21.01 -7.00
N LEU A 87 -3.16 -21.76 -7.98
CA LEU A 87 -4.01 -22.56 -8.87
C LEU A 87 -3.69 -24.04 -8.67
N PHE A 88 -4.71 -24.83 -8.36
CA PHE A 88 -4.64 -26.27 -8.26
C PHE A 88 -5.63 -26.89 -9.21
N LEU A 89 -5.14 -27.62 -10.21
CA LEU A 89 -5.94 -28.43 -11.13
C LEU A 89 -5.37 -29.85 -11.16
N ASP A 90 -6.25 -30.86 -11.05
CA ASP A 90 -5.81 -32.25 -11.18
C ASP A 90 -5.31 -32.48 -12.61
N PRO A 91 -4.02 -32.81 -12.78
CA PRO A 91 -3.44 -33.01 -14.11
C PRO A 91 -4.00 -34.27 -14.82
N ARG A 92 -4.64 -35.18 -14.06
CA ARG A 92 -5.23 -36.42 -14.56
C ARG A 92 -6.71 -36.30 -14.90
N ALA A 93 -7.39 -35.24 -14.44
CA ALA A 93 -8.81 -35.03 -14.70
C ALA A 93 -9.00 -34.32 -16.05
N GLY A 94 -9.91 -34.82 -16.85
CA GLY A 94 -10.32 -34.23 -18.13
C GLY A 94 -9.22 -34.07 -19.18
N THR A 95 -9.61 -33.50 -20.30
CA THR A 95 -8.68 -33.17 -21.40
C THR A 95 -7.94 -31.83 -21.13
N PRO A 96 -6.83 -31.55 -21.82
CA PRO A 96 -6.17 -30.23 -21.73
C PRO A 96 -7.09 -29.07 -22.04
N ARG A 97 -8.08 -29.24 -22.95
CA ARG A 97 -9.04 -28.21 -23.29
C ARG A 97 -10.03 -27.93 -22.15
N GLU A 98 -10.53 -29.00 -21.53
CA GLU A 98 -11.42 -28.88 -20.36
C GLU A 98 -10.72 -28.24 -19.18
N ARG A 99 -9.48 -28.65 -18.88
CA ARG A 99 -8.68 -28.01 -17.83
C ARG A 99 -8.45 -26.52 -18.08
N TRP A 100 -8.28 -26.12 -19.34
CA TRP A 100 -8.19 -24.71 -19.69
C TRP A 100 -9.52 -23.97 -19.42
N GLN A 101 -10.66 -24.57 -19.76
CA GLN A 101 -11.97 -23.99 -19.45
C GLN A 101 -12.20 -23.86 -17.94
N TRP A 102 -11.83 -24.87 -17.18
CA TRP A 102 -11.92 -24.81 -15.71
C TRP A 102 -11.03 -23.71 -15.11
N LEU A 103 -9.83 -23.55 -15.64
CA LEU A 103 -8.96 -22.45 -15.24
C LEU A 103 -9.63 -21.09 -15.50
N LEU A 104 -10.19 -20.90 -16.68
CA LEU A 104 -10.88 -19.64 -17.01
C LEU A 104 -12.05 -19.38 -16.06
N ALA A 105 -12.84 -20.39 -15.77
CA ALA A 105 -13.97 -20.28 -14.85
C ALA A 105 -13.52 -19.93 -13.42
N LEU A 106 -12.48 -20.61 -12.92
CA LEU A 106 -11.90 -20.35 -11.60
C LEU A 106 -11.27 -18.95 -11.52
N HIS A 107 -10.54 -18.56 -12.55
CA HIS A 107 -9.93 -17.23 -12.64
C HIS A 107 -10.99 -16.12 -12.56
N GLU A 108 -12.06 -16.23 -13.35
CA GLU A 108 -13.13 -15.23 -13.35
C GLU A 108 -13.89 -15.19 -12.01
N ALA A 109 -14.16 -16.35 -11.41
CA ALA A 109 -14.82 -16.43 -10.12
C ALA A 109 -13.93 -15.83 -9.01
N ALA A 110 -12.65 -16.19 -8.97
CA ALA A 110 -11.69 -15.66 -7.99
C ALA A 110 -11.49 -14.14 -8.15
N ARG A 111 -11.40 -13.64 -9.38
CA ARG A 111 -11.28 -12.21 -9.65
C ARG A 111 -12.49 -11.43 -9.14
N ARG A 112 -13.69 -11.96 -9.35
CA ARG A 112 -14.94 -11.35 -8.87
C ARG A 112 -15.02 -11.36 -7.35
N ASP A 113 -14.67 -12.47 -6.70
CA ASP A 113 -14.67 -12.59 -5.24
C ASP A 113 -13.63 -11.63 -4.63
N ALA A 114 -12.43 -11.54 -5.21
CA ALA A 114 -11.38 -10.62 -4.78
C ALA A 114 -11.87 -9.16 -4.83
N TRP A 115 -12.50 -8.77 -5.95
CA TRP A 115 -13.08 -7.45 -6.11
C TRP A 115 -14.17 -7.16 -5.08
N GLN A 116 -15.07 -8.11 -4.84
CA GLN A 116 -16.15 -7.97 -3.83
C GLN A 116 -15.59 -7.81 -2.40
N ARG A 117 -14.39 -8.33 -2.14
CA ARG A 117 -13.68 -8.15 -0.86
C ARG A 117 -12.89 -6.84 -0.78
N GLY A 118 -12.93 -6.01 -1.82
CA GLY A 118 -12.23 -4.74 -1.87
C GLY A 118 -10.73 -4.85 -2.18
N LEU A 119 -10.28 -6.00 -2.71
CA LEU A 119 -8.91 -6.15 -3.18
C LEU A 119 -8.71 -5.39 -4.50
N GLU A 120 -7.66 -4.62 -4.59
CA GLU A 120 -7.31 -3.83 -5.78
C GLU A 120 -6.37 -4.59 -6.71
N ASP A 121 -5.57 -5.49 -6.15
CA ASP A 121 -4.59 -6.30 -6.86
C ASP A 121 -4.48 -7.71 -6.28
N VAL A 122 -4.00 -8.62 -7.12
CA VAL A 122 -3.70 -10.01 -6.77
C VAL A 122 -2.36 -10.38 -7.40
N HIS A 123 -1.48 -10.97 -6.64
CA HIS A 123 -0.15 -11.38 -7.08
C HIS A 123 -0.07 -12.89 -7.31
N ALA A 124 0.73 -13.32 -8.28
CA ALA A 124 1.04 -14.72 -8.50
C ALA A 124 2.57 -14.89 -8.63
N TRP A 125 3.13 -15.72 -7.78
CA TRP A 125 4.56 -16.03 -7.81
C TRP A 125 4.78 -17.32 -8.60
N LEU A 126 5.27 -17.19 -9.82
CA LEU A 126 5.50 -18.32 -10.69
C LEU A 126 6.97 -18.75 -10.69
N PRO A 127 7.27 -20.03 -10.43
CA PRO A 127 8.61 -20.55 -10.67
C PRO A 127 9.04 -20.31 -12.12
N PRO A 128 10.31 -19.97 -12.38
CA PRO A 128 10.79 -19.61 -13.71
C PRO A 128 10.43 -20.60 -14.84
N PRO A 129 10.47 -21.94 -14.63
CA PRO A 129 10.05 -22.90 -15.66
C PRO A 129 8.56 -22.81 -16.01
N ILE A 130 7.71 -22.48 -15.03
CA ILE A 130 6.27 -22.30 -15.23
C ILE A 130 6.01 -20.96 -15.89
N ALA A 131 6.64 -19.89 -15.43
CA ALA A 131 6.53 -18.56 -16.02
C ALA A 131 6.89 -18.60 -17.53
N LYS A 132 7.95 -19.30 -17.93
CA LYS A 132 8.36 -19.47 -19.33
C LYS A 132 7.28 -20.16 -20.19
N LYS A 133 6.57 -21.14 -19.64
CA LYS A 133 5.56 -21.92 -20.38
C LYS A 133 4.17 -21.31 -20.33
N PHE A 134 3.83 -20.66 -19.23
CA PHE A 134 2.46 -20.23 -18.92
C PHE A 134 2.29 -18.71 -18.92
N GLY A 135 3.35 -17.92 -18.84
CA GLY A 135 3.31 -16.46 -18.72
C GLY A 135 2.47 -15.80 -19.81
N ARG A 136 2.67 -16.14 -21.10
CA ARG A 136 1.87 -15.61 -22.21
C ARG A 136 0.36 -15.84 -22.05
N ARG A 137 -0.04 -16.96 -21.44
CA ARG A 137 -1.45 -17.24 -21.18
C ARG A 137 -2.01 -16.37 -20.08
N LEU A 138 -1.22 -16.09 -19.05
CA LEU A 138 -1.58 -15.14 -17.99
C LEU A 138 -1.72 -13.74 -18.55
N GLU A 139 -0.81 -13.29 -19.40
CA GLU A 139 -0.88 -11.99 -20.07
C GLU A 139 -2.18 -11.84 -20.87
N HIS A 140 -2.62 -12.90 -21.58
CA HIS A 140 -3.93 -12.93 -22.27
C HIS A 140 -5.14 -12.86 -21.32
N LEU A 141 -4.97 -13.23 -20.05
CA LEU A 141 -5.97 -13.10 -19.00
C LEU A 141 -5.91 -11.74 -18.27
N GLY A 142 -5.06 -10.82 -18.73
CA GLY A 142 -4.92 -9.49 -18.17
C GLY A 142 -3.87 -9.38 -17.04
N TRP A 143 -3.15 -10.46 -16.73
CA TRP A 143 -2.02 -10.39 -15.81
C TRP A 143 -0.88 -9.64 -16.47
N ARG A 144 -0.15 -8.89 -15.68
CA ARG A 144 1.06 -8.19 -16.13
C ARG A 144 2.26 -8.72 -15.38
N ARG A 145 3.34 -8.94 -16.10
CA ARG A 145 4.63 -9.20 -15.46
C ARG A 145 5.12 -7.88 -14.91
N ASP A 146 5.46 -7.87 -13.63
CA ASP A 146 5.99 -6.71 -12.96
C ASP A 146 7.50 -6.87 -12.79
N ASP A 147 8.25 -6.28 -13.71
CA ASP A 147 9.71 -6.24 -13.67
C ASP A 147 10.21 -4.92 -13.04
N SER A 148 9.29 -4.00 -12.67
CA SER A 148 9.59 -2.66 -12.15
C SER A 148 9.90 -2.68 -10.65
N TRP A 149 9.47 -3.72 -9.93
CA TRP A 149 9.60 -3.81 -8.49
C TRP A 149 10.55 -4.95 -8.08
N THR A 150 11.45 -4.64 -7.16
CA THR A 150 12.28 -5.67 -6.52
C THR A 150 11.61 -6.08 -5.21
N PRO A 151 11.14 -7.33 -5.09
CA PRO A 151 10.47 -7.79 -3.87
C PRO A 151 11.48 -7.99 -2.74
N TYR A 152 11.12 -7.50 -1.56
CA TYR A 152 11.81 -7.79 -0.30
C TYR A 152 10.82 -8.46 0.65
N SER A 153 11.27 -9.44 1.41
CA SER A 153 10.46 -10.12 2.40
C SER A 153 11.20 -10.27 3.72
N VAL A 154 10.46 -10.25 4.81
CA VAL A 154 10.96 -10.56 6.14
C VAL A 154 10.02 -11.57 6.80
N ARG A 155 10.60 -12.61 7.43
CA ARG A 155 9.82 -13.53 8.24
C ARG A 155 9.59 -12.89 9.62
N LEU A 156 8.32 -12.83 10.04
CA LEU A 156 7.96 -12.37 11.37
C LEU A 156 8.09 -13.58 12.33
N GLU A 157 8.90 -13.41 13.36
CA GLU A 157 9.05 -14.41 14.44
C GLU A 157 8.33 -13.91 15.68
N ALA A 158 7.70 -14.82 16.43
CA ALA A 158 7.11 -14.49 17.71
C ALA A 158 8.23 -14.05 18.68
N GLN A 159 8.08 -12.90 19.27
CA GLN A 159 8.94 -12.39 20.34
C GLN A 159 8.48 -12.91 21.70
#